data_48ac69d6b430a6f9d1575e3292c052b9
#
_entry.id   48ac69d6b430a6f9d1575e3292c052b9
#
_cell.length_a   1.000
_cell.length_b   1.000
_cell.length_c   1.000
_cell.angle_alpha   90.00
_cell.angle_beta   90.00
_cell.angle_gamma   90.00
#
_symmetry.space_group_name_H-M   'P 1'
#
loop_
_entity.id
_entity.type
_entity.pdbx_description
1 polymer ?
#
loop_
_entity_poly.entity_id
_entity_poly.type
_entity_poly.pdbx_seq_one_letter_code
_entity_poly.pdbx_strand_id
1 'polypeptide(L)'
;MATINDIEERLRALTFSGRSYPGSSREEVKAAYNAAVADFEANAAVDVAYLIVRVRELQAAIAVAAVGVADAASYLAARYAGTPDEAREIRLTVGEPIDALVNVSQGTEITNGEGER
;
A
#
# COMPACT_ATOMS: atom_id res chain seq x y z
N MET A 1 -19.74 -4.67 -5.62
CA MET A 1 -18.66 -4.59 -4.65
C MET A 1 -17.63 -3.57 -5.09
N ALA A 2 -17.13 -2.78 -4.17
CA ALA A 2 -16.14 -1.76 -4.52
C ALA A 2 -14.81 -2.39 -4.89
N THR A 3 -14.14 -1.79 -5.86
CA THR A 3 -12.80 -2.19 -6.23
C THR A 3 -11.88 -0.99 -6.04
N ILE A 4 -10.58 -1.22 -6.13
CA ILE A 4 -9.62 -0.13 -6.06
C ILE A 4 -9.90 0.89 -7.16
N ASN A 5 -10.22 0.43 -8.36
CA ASN A 5 -10.51 1.34 -9.46
C ASN A 5 -11.74 2.19 -9.17
N ASP A 6 -12.78 1.58 -8.59
CA ASP A 6 -13.99 2.33 -8.25
C ASP A 6 -13.67 3.43 -7.23
N ILE A 7 -12.85 3.11 -6.24
CA ILE A 7 -12.47 4.07 -5.21
C ILE A 7 -11.65 5.20 -5.82
N GLU A 8 -10.70 4.86 -6.70
CA GLU A 8 -9.89 5.86 -7.38
C GLU A 8 -10.74 6.80 -8.22
N GLU A 9 -11.76 6.25 -8.89
CA GLU A 9 -12.62 7.08 -9.71
C GLU A 9 -13.43 8.05 -8.86
N ARG A 10 -13.92 7.60 -7.70
CA ARG A 10 -14.64 8.51 -6.82
C ARG A 10 -13.75 9.62 -6.29
N LEU A 11 -12.52 9.28 -5.94
CA LEU A 11 -11.56 10.30 -5.48
C LEU A 11 -11.21 11.27 -6.60
N ARG A 12 -11.02 10.76 -7.81
CA ARG A 12 -10.71 11.62 -8.95
C ARG A 12 -11.86 12.56 -9.24
N ALA A 13 -13.09 12.06 -9.22
CA ALA A 13 -14.26 12.89 -9.45
C ALA A 13 -14.35 14.00 -8.39
N LEU A 14 -14.06 13.67 -7.14
CA LEU A 14 -14.09 14.64 -6.08
C LEU A 14 -13.01 15.71 -6.29
N THR A 15 -11.82 15.29 -6.69
CA THR A 15 -10.70 16.21 -6.90
C THR A 15 -10.95 17.16 -8.04
N PHE A 16 -11.51 16.64 -9.16
CA PHE A 16 -11.61 17.45 -10.37
C PHE A 16 -12.95 18.14 -10.56
N SER A 17 -13.99 17.70 -9.86
CA SER A 17 -15.33 18.23 -10.09
C SER A 17 -15.48 19.69 -9.69
N GLY A 18 -14.59 20.19 -8.82
CA GLY A 18 -14.65 21.58 -8.41
C GLY A 18 -13.96 22.55 -9.36
N ARG A 19 -13.38 22.04 -10.44
CA ARG A 19 -12.63 22.90 -11.36
C ARG A 19 -13.55 23.52 -12.39
N SER A 20 -13.24 24.75 -12.74
CA SER A 20 -13.96 25.43 -13.80
C SER A 20 -13.33 25.09 -15.14
N TYR A 21 -14.16 24.90 -16.14
CA TYR A 21 -13.71 24.66 -17.50
C TYR A 21 -14.32 25.70 -18.41
N PRO A 22 -13.68 26.01 -19.54
CA PRO A 22 -14.28 26.94 -20.51
C PRO A 22 -15.69 26.51 -20.86
N GLY A 23 -16.64 27.43 -20.76
CA GLY A 23 -18.01 27.14 -21.06
C GLY A 23 -18.86 26.62 -19.92
N SER A 24 -18.26 26.35 -18.76
CA SER A 24 -19.01 25.87 -17.61
C SER A 24 -19.51 27.04 -16.79
N SER A 25 -20.74 26.99 -16.34
CA SER A 25 -21.26 27.99 -15.44
C SER A 25 -20.87 27.66 -14.01
N ARG A 26 -20.98 28.65 -13.15
CA ARG A 26 -20.68 28.46 -11.74
C ARG A 26 -21.61 27.42 -11.12
N GLU A 27 -22.90 27.48 -11.50
CA GLU A 27 -23.86 26.51 -10.99
C GLU A 27 -23.53 25.10 -11.44
N GLU A 28 -23.09 24.95 -12.68
CA GLU A 28 -22.73 23.64 -13.19
C GLU A 28 -21.56 23.05 -12.42
N VAL A 29 -20.53 23.88 -12.16
CA VAL A 29 -19.37 23.42 -11.41
C VAL A 29 -19.78 23.05 -9.99
N LYS A 30 -20.62 23.86 -9.36
CA LYS A 30 -21.07 23.60 -7.99
C LYS A 30 -21.92 22.32 -7.93
N ALA A 31 -22.82 22.13 -8.90
CA ALA A 31 -23.65 20.94 -8.93
C ALA A 31 -22.80 19.68 -9.12
N ALA A 32 -21.80 19.74 -9.98
CA ALA A 32 -20.93 18.60 -10.21
C ALA A 32 -20.12 18.26 -8.95
N TYR A 33 -19.63 19.29 -8.27
CA TYR A 33 -18.89 19.09 -7.05
C TYR A 33 -19.77 18.47 -5.96
N ASN A 34 -20.98 19.02 -5.79
CA ASN A 34 -21.91 18.50 -4.78
C ASN A 34 -22.29 17.05 -5.05
N ALA A 35 -22.48 16.71 -6.33
CA ALA A 35 -22.80 15.32 -6.69
C ALA A 35 -21.63 14.40 -6.38
N ALA A 36 -20.40 14.84 -6.64
CA ALA A 36 -19.21 14.04 -6.33
C ALA A 36 -19.04 13.84 -4.84
N VAL A 37 -19.31 14.89 -4.06
CA VAL A 37 -19.23 14.78 -2.60
C VAL A 37 -20.27 13.80 -2.07
N ALA A 38 -21.51 13.88 -2.58
CA ALA A 38 -22.56 12.99 -2.15
C ALA A 38 -22.23 11.54 -2.47
N ASP A 39 -21.70 11.31 -3.67
CA ASP A 39 -21.31 9.95 -4.06
C ASP A 39 -20.18 9.43 -3.20
N PHE A 40 -19.17 10.27 -2.93
CA PHE A 40 -18.08 9.88 -2.08
C PHE A 40 -18.58 9.52 -0.67
N GLU A 41 -19.43 10.37 -0.10
CA GLU A 41 -19.94 10.14 1.24
C GLU A 41 -20.79 8.88 1.33
N ALA A 42 -21.59 8.64 0.30
CA ALA A 42 -22.46 7.48 0.29
C ALA A 42 -21.67 6.17 0.27
N ASN A 43 -20.46 6.19 -0.29
CA ASN A 43 -19.65 4.99 -0.41
C ASN A 43 -18.48 4.93 0.57
N ALA A 44 -18.28 5.97 1.37
CA ALA A 44 -17.05 6.07 2.17
C ALA A 44 -16.84 4.89 3.10
N ALA A 45 -17.88 4.47 3.81
CA ALA A 45 -17.73 3.37 4.77
C ALA A 45 -17.37 2.07 4.06
N VAL A 46 -18.03 1.80 2.94
CA VAL A 46 -17.76 0.58 2.17
C VAL A 46 -16.36 0.64 1.57
N ASP A 47 -15.96 1.79 1.05
CA ASP A 47 -14.63 1.95 0.47
C ASP A 47 -13.55 1.75 1.50
N VAL A 48 -13.71 2.34 2.70
CA VAL A 48 -12.73 2.18 3.76
C VAL A 48 -12.66 0.72 4.21
N ALA A 49 -13.82 0.08 4.38
CA ALA A 49 -13.84 -1.32 4.78
C ALA A 49 -13.12 -2.20 3.76
N TYR A 50 -13.36 -1.95 2.48
CA TYR A 50 -12.69 -2.70 1.44
C TYR A 50 -11.17 -2.50 1.51
N LEU A 51 -10.74 -1.26 1.68
CA LEU A 51 -9.31 -0.98 1.74
C LEU A 51 -8.65 -1.64 2.94
N ILE A 52 -9.33 -1.64 4.08
CA ILE A 52 -8.79 -2.29 5.28
C ILE A 52 -8.62 -3.79 5.04
N VAL A 53 -9.63 -4.44 4.47
CA VAL A 53 -9.54 -5.86 4.18
C VAL A 53 -8.38 -6.13 3.21
N ARG A 54 -8.29 -5.30 2.17
CA ARG A 54 -7.25 -5.51 1.16
C ARG A 54 -5.85 -5.33 1.74
N VAL A 55 -5.67 -4.31 2.60
CA VAL A 55 -4.39 -4.11 3.25
C VAL A 55 -4.03 -5.32 4.11
N ARG A 56 -5.00 -5.85 4.87
CA ARG A 56 -4.73 -7.01 5.70
C ARG A 56 -4.38 -8.24 4.89
N GLU A 57 -5.04 -8.42 3.75
CA GLU A 57 -4.70 -9.53 2.85
C GLU A 57 -3.27 -9.39 2.34
N LEU A 58 -2.89 -8.18 1.97
CA LEU A 58 -1.53 -7.95 1.48
C LEU A 58 -0.50 -8.15 2.58
N GLN A 59 -0.80 -7.70 3.80
CA GLN A 59 0.09 -7.92 4.92
C GLN A 59 0.31 -9.40 5.17
N ALA A 60 -0.77 -10.19 5.11
CA ALA A 60 -0.66 -11.63 5.32
C ALA A 60 0.17 -12.28 4.22
N ALA A 61 -0.05 -11.87 2.97
CA ALA A 61 0.70 -12.43 1.85
C ALA A 61 2.19 -12.11 1.98
N ILE A 62 2.51 -10.88 2.38
CA ILE A 62 3.90 -10.50 2.55
C ILE A 62 4.55 -11.28 3.68
N ALA A 63 3.83 -11.50 4.78
CA ALA A 63 4.36 -12.25 5.90
C ALA A 63 4.68 -13.69 5.49
N VAL A 64 3.80 -14.32 4.72
CA VAL A 64 4.03 -15.68 4.24
C VAL A 64 5.24 -15.72 3.31
N ALA A 65 5.32 -14.75 2.40
CA ALA A 65 6.45 -14.68 1.47
C ALA A 65 7.77 -14.46 2.21
N ALA A 66 7.73 -13.64 3.26
CA ALA A 66 8.94 -13.35 4.03
C ALA A 66 9.48 -14.61 4.71
N VAL A 67 8.59 -15.44 5.25
CA VAL A 67 9.01 -16.70 5.86
C VAL A 67 9.65 -17.61 4.81
N GLY A 68 9.03 -17.72 3.64
CA GLY A 68 9.58 -18.54 2.56
C GLY A 68 10.95 -18.09 2.11
N VAL A 69 11.13 -16.76 1.98
CA VAL A 69 12.43 -16.23 1.56
C VAL A 69 13.47 -16.45 2.64
N ALA A 70 13.11 -16.25 3.92
CA ALA A 70 14.04 -16.50 5.02
C ALA A 70 14.48 -17.94 5.06
N ASP A 71 13.53 -18.87 4.86
CA ASP A 71 13.87 -20.29 4.84
C ASP A 71 14.79 -20.62 3.68
N ALA A 72 14.52 -20.04 2.50
CA ALA A 72 15.37 -20.27 1.34
C ALA A 72 16.76 -19.73 1.56
N ALA A 73 16.86 -18.54 2.17
CA ALA A 73 18.18 -17.96 2.44
C ALA A 73 18.98 -18.81 3.41
N SER A 74 18.31 -19.34 4.44
CA SER A 74 18.97 -20.22 5.40
C SER A 74 19.43 -21.51 4.75
N TYR A 75 18.60 -22.07 3.88
CA TYR A 75 18.97 -23.28 3.16
C TYR A 75 20.19 -23.04 2.27
N LEU A 76 20.19 -21.94 1.54
CA LEU A 76 21.30 -21.64 0.64
C LEU A 76 22.59 -21.38 1.43
N ALA A 77 22.47 -20.69 2.55
CA ALA A 77 23.63 -20.43 3.38
C ALA A 77 24.20 -21.73 3.94
N ALA A 78 23.35 -22.64 4.38
CA ALA A 78 23.80 -23.91 4.92
C ALA A 78 24.46 -24.78 3.86
N ARG A 79 23.95 -24.71 2.62
CA ARG A 79 24.41 -25.62 1.58
C ARG A 79 25.61 -25.11 0.83
N TYR A 80 25.68 -23.82 0.59
CA TYR A 80 26.70 -23.29 -0.33
C TYR A 80 27.72 -22.39 0.30
N ALA A 81 27.50 -21.87 1.49
CA ALA A 81 28.48 -21.01 2.13
C ALA A 81 29.67 -21.84 2.60
N GLY A 82 30.86 -21.36 2.32
CA GLY A 82 32.07 -22.03 2.76
C GLY A 82 32.54 -21.58 4.14
N THR A 83 32.07 -20.43 4.60
CA THR A 83 32.48 -19.86 5.88
C THR A 83 31.26 -19.27 6.56
N PRO A 84 31.34 -19.06 7.89
CA PRO A 84 30.25 -18.35 8.58
C PRO A 84 30.03 -16.93 8.06
N ASP A 85 31.08 -16.25 7.60
CA ASP A 85 30.92 -14.93 7.04
C ASP A 85 30.13 -14.95 5.74
N GLU A 86 30.38 -15.95 4.88
CA GLU A 86 29.62 -16.09 3.66
C GLU A 86 28.15 -16.41 3.95
N ALA A 87 27.92 -17.27 4.95
CA ALA A 87 26.56 -17.59 5.33
C ALA A 87 25.81 -16.36 5.81
N ARG A 88 26.47 -15.55 6.62
CA ARG A 88 25.88 -14.31 7.10
C ARG A 88 25.57 -13.36 5.96
N GLU A 89 26.48 -13.26 5.00
CA GLU A 89 26.28 -12.36 3.87
C GLU A 89 25.10 -12.78 3.03
N ILE A 90 24.95 -14.09 2.80
CA ILE A 90 23.79 -14.58 2.06
C ILE A 90 22.50 -14.20 2.78
N ARG A 91 22.44 -14.45 4.09
CA ARG A 91 21.23 -14.16 4.84
C ARG A 91 20.91 -12.68 4.84
N LEU A 92 21.92 -11.81 4.94
CA LEU A 92 21.68 -10.37 4.95
C LEU A 92 21.25 -9.88 3.57
N THR A 93 21.91 -10.34 2.53
CA THR A 93 21.59 -9.90 1.16
C THR A 93 20.14 -10.20 0.80
N VAL A 94 19.66 -11.38 1.21
CA VAL A 94 18.29 -11.78 0.91
C VAL A 94 17.30 -11.19 1.90
N GLY A 95 17.71 -11.11 3.16
CA GLY A 95 16.78 -10.74 4.23
C GLY A 95 16.48 -9.27 4.32
N GLU A 96 17.45 -8.40 4.03
CA GLU A 96 17.23 -6.96 4.24
C GLU A 96 16.10 -6.39 3.40
N PRO A 97 16.01 -6.69 2.09
CA PRO A 97 14.89 -6.16 1.32
C PRO A 97 13.54 -6.69 1.81
N ILE A 98 13.51 -7.93 2.26
CA ILE A 98 12.27 -8.52 2.75
C ILE A 98 11.87 -7.89 4.08
N ASP A 99 12.82 -7.63 4.96
CA ASP A 99 12.53 -6.95 6.22
C ASP A 99 11.96 -5.57 5.98
N ALA A 100 12.52 -4.83 5.01
CA ALA A 100 12.01 -3.52 4.67
C ALA A 100 10.57 -3.61 4.16
N LEU A 101 10.28 -4.61 3.33
CA LEU A 101 8.94 -4.79 2.80
C LEU A 101 7.95 -5.13 3.92
N VAL A 102 8.34 -6.00 4.83
CA VAL A 102 7.48 -6.36 5.96
C VAL A 102 7.18 -5.13 6.81
N ASN A 103 8.20 -4.32 7.07
CA ASN A 103 8.02 -3.11 7.87
C ASN A 103 7.04 -2.15 7.22
N VAL A 104 7.17 -1.94 5.92
CA VAL A 104 6.25 -1.07 5.20
C VAL A 104 4.83 -1.63 5.26
N SER A 105 4.70 -2.95 5.05
CA SER A 105 3.37 -3.55 5.00
C SER A 105 2.66 -3.47 6.34
N GLN A 106 3.41 -3.39 7.43
CA GLN A 106 2.82 -3.32 8.75
C GLN A 106 2.71 -1.90 9.27
N GLY A 107 3.03 -0.91 8.43
CA GLY A 107 2.91 0.47 8.82
C GLY A 107 4.07 1.01 9.64
N THR A 108 5.13 0.22 9.78
CA THR A 108 6.29 0.66 10.51
C THR A 108 7.11 1.58 9.62
N GLU A 109 7.54 2.71 10.18
CA GLU A 109 8.29 3.64 9.39
C GLU A 109 9.65 3.14 9.06
N ILE A 110 10.04 3.37 7.85
CA ILE A 110 11.33 3.00 7.46
C ILE A 110 12.30 4.06 7.73
N THR A 111 11.89 5.20 7.75
CA THR A 111 12.76 6.17 7.92
C THR A 111 13.16 6.45 9.06
N ASN A 112 13.28 6.70 9.11
CA ASN A 112 13.37 7.19 9.65
C ASN A 112 13.45 7.96 10.41
N GLY A 113 13.76 7.89 10.77
CA GLY A 113 13.90 8.53 11.72
C GLY A 113 13.13 9.51 12.06
N GLU A 114 12.59 9.79 11.50
CA GLU A 114 11.89 10.67 11.76
C GLU A 114 11.07 10.46 12.56
N GLY A 115 10.63 9.78 12.43
CA GLY A 115 9.68 9.67 13.29
C GLY A 115 10.01 9.81 14.58
N GLU A 116 10.83 9.61 14.87
CA GLU A 116 10.92 9.62 16.04
C GLU A 116 11.03 10.69 16.50
N ARG A 117 11.05 11.35 16.16
CA ARG A 117 11.02 12.44 16.67
C ARG A 117 10.26 12.79 17.42
#